data_b7bfb0c0029a665c41c94d8209430aaa
#
_entry.id   b7bfb0c0029a665c41c94d8209430aaa
#
_cell.length_a   1.000
_cell.length_b   1.000
_cell.length_c   1.000
_cell.angle_alpha   90.00
_cell.angle_beta   90.00
_cell.angle_gamma   90.00
#
_symmetry.space_group_name_H-M   'P 1'
#
loop_
_entity.id
_entity.type
_entity.pdbx_description
1 polymer ?
#
loop_
_entity_poly.entity_id
_entity_poly.type
_entity_poly.pdbx_seq_one_letter_code
_entity_poly.pdbx_strand_id
1 'polypeptide(L)'
;MFLSFAMPALLLAAPPAPFEFSDGDRVVWLGGTLVEREQRYGYWETALLLANPGKKLTIRNLGWSGDTVHGEARGRFDFANAEKCFRQIVEPTLALKPTVILICYGTNESFEGPHGVVKFEKGLEKLLDALKPANARIVLISPTPFEKSPALPDPTARNESLGLYRDAMRRIATKRNLAFVDLMSRTTAYGFKPDIRLTENGLHLTEAGYLLTAPLLLAEDPKNVGLWADTVVLAEPLEKLRRAVIAKNELFFHRWRPQNETYLFGFRKHEQGQNAKEVSEFDPLVAKAEEEIDQLRKALK
;
A
#
# COMPACT_ATOMS: atom_id res chain seq x y z
N MET A 1 -32.59 -46.80 18.72
CA MET A 1 -32.32 -45.44 19.22
C MET A 1 -31.19 -44.86 18.38
N PHE A 2 -31.53 -44.18 17.27
CA PHE A 2 -30.52 -43.61 16.35
C PHE A 2 -30.22 -42.17 16.81
N LEU A 3 -29.00 -41.94 17.28
CA LEU A 3 -28.53 -40.59 17.57
C LEU A 3 -28.14 -39.93 16.24
N SER A 4 -28.92 -38.93 15.84
CA SER A 4 -28.63 -38.07 14.70
C SER A 4 -27.62 -37.03 15.18
N PHE A 5 -26.37 -37.11 14.72
CA PHE A 5 -25.38 -36.05 14.89
C PHE A 5 -25.65 -34.97 13.84
N ALA A 6 -26.19 -33.85 14.27
CA ALA A 6 -26.26 -32.64 13.47
C ALA A 6 -24.84 -32.04 13.37
N MET A 7 -24.20 -32.11 12.20
CA MET A 7 -23.00 -31.32 11.91
C MET A 7 -23.35 -29.84 11.99
N PRO A 8 -22.58 -28.99 12.69
CA PRO A 8 -22.78 -27.56 12.61
C PRO A 8 -22.46 -27.07 11.20
N ALA A 9 -23.42 -26.39 10.59
CA ALA A 9 -23.20 -25.72 9.32
C ALA A 9 -22.10 -24.68 9.52
N LEU A 10 -20.98 -24.86 8.81
CA LEU A 10 -19.91 -23.86 8.69
C LEU A 10 -20.52 -22.65 8.00
N LEU A 11 -20.84 -21.59 8.74
CA LEU A 11 -21.23 -20.32 8.17
C LEU A 11 -20.01 -19.81 7.36
N LEU A 12 -20.04 -20.01 6.05
CA LEU A 12 -19.14 -19.33 5.13
C LEU A 12 -19.41 -17.84 5.29
N ALA A 13 -18.43 -17.11 5.85
CA ALA A 13 -18.50 -15.66 5.92
C ALA A 13 -18.69 -15.10 4.51
N ALA A 14 -19.63 -14.16 4.35
CA ALA A 14 -19.84 -13.48 3.10
C ALA A 14 -18.52 -12.84 2.61
N PRO A 15 -18.25 -12.82 1.29
CA PRO A 15 -17.06 -12.16 0.77
C PRO A 15 -17.06 -10.68 1.17
N PRO A 16 -15.88 -10.09 1.41
CA PRO A 16 -15.77 -8.66 1.73
C PRO A 16 -16.47 -7.81 0.66
N ALA A 17 -17.12 -6.73 1.10
CA ALA A 17 -17.85 -5.84 0.19
C ALA A 17 -16.91 -5.29 -0.91
N PRO A 18 -17.39 -5.15 -2.17
CA PRO A 18 -16.64 -4.49 -3.22
C PRO A 18 -16.35 -3.04 -2.82
N PHE A 19 -15.13 -2.57 -3.13
CA PHE A 19 -14.71 -1.22 -2.81
C PHE A 19 -14.85 -0.31 -4.04
N GLU A 20 -15.51 0.83 -3.87
CA GLU A 20 -15.65 1.85 -4.91
C GLU A 20 -15.14 3.20 -4.41
N PHE A 21 -14.38 3.92 -5.26
CA PHE A 21 -14.01 5.30 -5.00
C PHE A 21 -15.17 6.24 -5.30
N SER A 22 -15.20 7.38 -4.60
CA SER A 22 -16.12 8.50 -4.85
C SER A 22 -15.35 9.68 -5.44
N ASP A 23 -16.08 10.56 -6.15
CA ASP A 23 -15.46 11.81 -6.59
C ASP A 23 -15.05 12.67 -5.39
N GLY A 24 -13.86 13.28 -5.47
CA GLY A 24 -13.27 14.05 -4.39
C GLY A 24 -12.58 13.22 -3.30
N ASP A 25 -12.43 11.90 -3.47
CA ASP A 25 -11.74 11.09 -2.47
C ASP A 25 -10.29 11.51 -2.26
N ARG A 26 -9.94 11.60 -0.98
CA ARG A 26 -8.57 11.76 -0.50
C ARG A 26 -8.06 10.41 -0.01
N VAL A 27 -7.24 9.78 -0.83
CA VAL A 27 -6.70 8.44 -0.61
C VAL A 27 -5.34 8.53 0.07
N VAL A 28 -5.17 7.87 1.20
CA VAL A 28 -3.87 7.71 1.85
C VAL A 28 -3.45 6.25 1.78
N TRP A 29 -2.22 6.03 1.33
CA TRP A 29 -1.64 4.70 1.22
C TRP A 29 -0.66 4.46 2.36
N LEU A 30 -0.92 3.43 3.18
CA LEU A 30 -0.06 3.00 4.29
C LEU A 30 0.55 1.64 3.99
N GLY A 31 1.80 1.44 4.36
CA GLY A 31 2.47 0.15 4.23
C GLY A 31 3.97 0.23 4.40
N GLY A 32 4.60 -0.91 4.24
CA GLY A 32 6.05 -1.08 4.26
C GLY A 32 6.72 -0.74 2.92
N THR A 33 7.84 -1.40 2.64
CA THR A 33 8.69 -1.19 1.46
C THR A 33 7.93 -1.30 0.14
N LEU A 34 6.98 -2.23 0.04
CA LEU A 34 6.17 -2.43 -1.16
C LEU A 34 5.39 -1.16 -1.53
N VAL A 35 4.78 -0.50 -0.55
CA VAL A 35 4.03 0.75 -0.76
C VAL A 35 4.97 1.94 -0.97
N GLU A 36 6.05 2.06 -0.17
CA GLU A 36 6.99 3.18 -0.35
C GLU A 36 7.62 3.18 -1.74
N ARG A 37 8.05 2.02 -2.23
CA ARG A 37 8.72 1.92 -3.54
C ARG A 37 7.78 2.22 -4.71
N GLU A 38 6.48 1.98 -4.54
CA GLU A 38 5.48 2.29 -5.58
C GLU A 38 5.57 3.73 -6.06
N GLN A 39 5.80 4.69 -5.15
CA GLN A 39 5.88 6.11 -5.50
C GLN A 39 6.97 6.43 -6.56
N ARG A 40 8.01 5.60 -6.69
CA ARG A 40 9.06 5.74 -7.70
C ARG A 40 8.66 5.20 -9.07
N TYR A 41 7.70 4.27 -9.08
CA TYR A 41 7.24 3.58 -10.29
C TYR A 41 5.89 4.11 -10.78
N GLY A 42 4.98 4.51 -9.88
CA GLY A 42 3.72 5.18 -10.16
C GLY A 42 2.67 4.34 -10.87
N TYR A 43 2.87 3.03 -11.06
CA TYR A 43 1.94 2.18 -11.82
C TYR A 43 0.63 1.93 -11.10
N TRP A 44 0.68 1.70 -9.78
CA TRP A 44 -0.50 1.42 -8.99
C TRP A 44 -1.41 2.64 -8.88
N GLU A 45 -0.81 3.81 -8.62
CA GLU A 45 -1.56 5.07 -8.60
C GLU A 45 -2.17 5.37 -9.97
N THR A 46 -1.38 5.22 -11.04
CA THR A 46 -1.85 5.44 -12.42
C THR A 46 -3.03 4.51 -12.76
N ALA A 47 -2.94 3.23 -12.38
CA ALA A 47 -4.03 2.28 -12.59
C ALA A 47 -5.31 2.68 -11.83
N LEU A 48 -5.21 3.09 -10.56
CA LEU A 48 -6.34 3.59 -9.77
C LEU A 48 -6.99 4.81 -10.43
N LEU A 49 -6.19 5.73 -10.93
CA LEU A 49 -6.67 6.93 -11.62
C LEU A 49 -7.39 6.60 -12.92
N LEU A 50 -6.88 5.66 -13.71
CA LEU A 50 -7.47 5.24 -14.99
C LEU A 50 -8.76 4.42 -14.78
N ALA A 51 -8.81 3.59 -13.76
CA ALA A 51 -10.02 2.84 -13.41
C ALA A 51 -11.18 3.73 -12.91
N ASN A 52 -10.89 4.99 -12.58
CA ASN A 52 -11.87 5.96 -12.07
C ASN A 52 -11.91 7.24 -12.92
N PRO A 53 -12.23 7.17 -14.23
CA PRO A 53 -12.01 8.26 -15.19
C PRO A 53 -12.88 9.50 -14.96
N GLY A 54 -13.98 9.36 -14.22
CA GLY A 54 -14.91 10.47 -13.91
C GLY A 54 -14.72 11.07 -12.52
N LYS A 55 -13.79 10.54 -11.72
CA LYS A 55 -13.64 10.91 -10.30
C LYS A 55 -12.32 11.63 -10.08
N LYS A 56 -12.34 12.75 -9.38
CA LYS A 56 -11.13 13.45 -8.94
C LYS A 56 -10.62 12.74 -7.67
N LEU A 57 -9.48 12.07 -7.77
CA LEU A 57 -8.83 11.40 -6.65
C LEU A 57 -7.54 12.15 -6.28
N THR A 58 -7.35 12.41 -5.00
CA THR A 58 -6.09 12.89 -4.44
C THR A 58 -5.42 11.72 -3.74
N ILE A 59 -4.21 11.32 -4.16
CA ILE A 59 -3.52 10.15 -3.62
C ILE A 59 -2.22 10.59 -2.92
N ARG A 60 -2.02 10.11 -1.69
CA ARG A 60 -0.84 10.38 -0.83
C ARG A 60 -0.24 9.06 -0.36
N ASN A 61 1.01 8.83 -0.71
CA ASN A 61 1.75 7.65 -0.30
C ASN A 61 2.54 7.95 0.99
N LEU A 62 2.17 7.31 2.08
CA LEU A 62 2.86 7.34 3.37
C LEU A 62 3.58 6.01 3.67
N GLY A 63 3.89 5.22 2.67
CA GLY A 63 4.70 4.01 2.81
C GLY A 63 6.07 4.31 3.41
N TRP A 64 6.62 3.36 4.16
CA TRP A 64 7.92 3.49 4.81
C TRP A 64 8.68 2.16 4.77
N SER A 65 9.85 2.15 4.13
CA SER A 65 10.66 0.93 3.99
C SER A 65 10.97 0.29 5.33
N GLY A 66 10.79 -1.03 5.40
CA GLY A 66 11.02 -1.81 6.60
C GLY A 66 9.92 -1.70 7.67
N ASP A 67 8.85 -0.93 7.41
CA ASP A 67 7.83 -0.67 8.43
C ASP A 67 6.88 -1.85 8.66
N THR A 68 6.27 -1.84 9.83
CA THR A 68 5.26 -2.79 10.32
C THR A 68 4.01 -2.04 10.81
N VAL A 69 2.96 -2.76 11.13
CA VAL A 69 1.74 -2.19 11.74
C VAL A 69 1.99 -1.48 13.08
N HIS A 70 3.18 -1.66 13.63
CA HIS A 70 3.62 -1.03 14.89
C HIS A 70 4.42 0.26 14.67
N GLY A 71 4.82 0.56 13.43
CA GLY A 71 5.63 1.74 13.12
C GLY A 71 7.11 1.57 13.48
N GLU A 72 7.60 0.35 13.62
CA GLU A 72 8.94 0.05 14.15
C GLU A 72 10.07 0.71 13.34
N ALA A 73 9.89 0.91 12.02
CA ALA A 73 10.87 1.62 11.19
C ALA A 73 10.79 3.15 11.31
N ARG A 74 9.74 3.71 11.93
CA ARG A 74 9.48 5.16 12.00
C ARG A 74 10.05 5.83 13.25
N GLY A 75 10.85 5.11 14.03
CA GLY A 75 11.41 5.61 15.29
C GLY A 75 12.33 6.81 15.15
N ARG A 76 12.82 7.09 13.93
CA ARG A 76 13.77 8.16 13.64
C ARG A 76 14.99 8.07 14.57
N PHE A 77 15.03 8.85 15.65
CA PHE A 77 16.13 8.85 16.64
C PHE A 77 15.73 8.23 17.99
N ASP A 78 14.52 7.64 18.07
CA ASP A 78 13.95 7.14 19.32
C ASP A 78 13.19 5.81 19.07
N PHE A 79 13.92 4.81 18.56
CA PHE A 79 13.37 3.50 18.21
C PHE A 79 12.90 2.69 19.42
N ALA A 80 13.40 3.00 20.62
CA ALA A 80 12.98 2.34 21.85
C ALA A 80 11.57 2.75 22.29
N ASN A 81 11.04 3.87 21.78
CA ASN A 81 9.72 4.38 22.14
C ASN A 81 8.66 3.88 21.14
N ALA A 82 8.13 2.67 21.37
CA ALA A 82 7.16 2.03 20.50
C ALA A 82 5.90 2.90 20.27
N GLU A 83 5.44 3.64 21.28
CA GLU A 83 4.26 4.50 21.14
C GLU A 83 4.55 5.71 20.23
N LYS A 84 5.73 6.29 20.33
CA LYS A 84 6.17 7.34 19.42
C LYS A 84 6.31 6.84 17.99
N CYS A 85 6.89 5.64 17.80
CA CYS A 85 6.98 4.98 16.50
C CYS A 85 5.59 4.80 15.89
N PHE A 86 4.66 4.28 16.65
CA PHE A 86 3.27 4.06 16.22
C PHE A 86 2.56 5.38 15.86
N ARG A 87 2.71 6.44 16.67
CA ARG A 87 2.14 7.76 16.34
C ARG A 87 2.64 8.31 15.02
N GLN A 88 3.87 7.97 14.57
CA GLN A 88 4.39 8.36 13.26
C GLN A 88 3.67 7.69 12.06
N ILE A 89 2.82 6.68 12.31
CA ILE A 89 1.87 6.19 11.29
C ILE A 89 0.59 7.03 11.37
N VAL A 90 0.05 7.19 12.58
CA VAL A 90 -1.31 7.68 12.81
C VAL A 90 -1.42 9.20 12.55
N GLU A 91 -0.54 9.99 13.16
CA GLU A 91 -0.63 11.45 13.11
C GLU A 91 -0.52 12.02 11.69
N PRO A 92 0.47 11.63 10.85
CA PRO A 92 0.54 12.11 9.48
C PRO A 92 -0.67 11.65 8.64
N THR A 93 -1.18 10.44 8.90
CA THR A 93 -2.36 9.93 8.21
C THR A 93 -3.59 10.78 8.50
N LEU A 94 -3.87 11.05 9.78
CA LEU A 94 -5.02 11.86 10.20
C LEU A 94 -4.88 13.32 9.73
N ALA A 95 -3.67 13.87 9.70
CA ALA A 95 -3.40 15.23 9.23
C ALA A 95 -3.79 15.45 7.76
N LEU A 96 -3.72 14.39 6.93
CA LEU A 96 -4.15 14.42 5.53
C LEU A 96 -5.67 14.34 5.35
N LYS A 97 -6.44 14.18 6.43
CA LYS A 97 -7.92 14.09 6.42
C LYS A 97 -8.43 13.10 5.35
N PRO A 98 -7.95 11.84 5.34
CA PRO A 98 -8.33 10.88 4.31
C PRO A 98 -9.83 10.59 4.33
N THR A 99 -10.39 10.29 3.16
CA THR A 99 -11.73 9.68 3.00
C THR A 99 -11.60 8.19 2.69
N VAL A 100 -10.41 7.78 2.25
CA VAL A 100 -10.05 6.39 1.97
C VAL A 100 -8.63 6.13 2.49
N ILE A 101 -8.43 4.98 3.15
CA ILE A 101 -7.11 4.52 3.58
C ILE A 101 -6.87 3.13 3.02
N LEU A 102 -5.82 2.97 2.20
CA LEU A 102 -5.35 1.70 1.68
C LEU A 102 -4.21 1.22 2.57
N ILE A 103 -4.32 0.03 3.16
CA ILE A 103 -3.36 -0.51 4.13
C ILE A 103 -2.75 -1.81 3.61
N CYS A 104 -1.42 -1.83 3.41
CA CYS A 104 -0.68 -3.00 2.94
C CYS A 104 0.52 -3.27 3.85
N TYR A 105 0.33 -4.12 4.85
CA TYR A 105 1.34 -4.62 5.78
C TYR A 105 1.36 -6.16 5.76
N GLY A 106 2.24 -6.77 6.52
CA GLY A 106 2.35 -8.22 6.68
C GLY A 106 3.62 -8.82 6.09
N THR A 107 4.30 -8.14 5.15
CA THR A 107 5.56 -8.65 4.58
C THR A 107 6.65 -8.74 5.64
N ASN A 108 6.94 -7.65 6.35
CA ASN A 108 8.01 -7.61 7.34
C ASN A 108 7.68 -8.47 8.56
N GLU A 109 6.43 -8.41 8.99
CA GLU A 109 5.94 -9.21 10.12
C GLU A 109 6.03 -10.72 9.81
N SER A 110 5.87 -11.14 8.55
CA SER A 110 5.92 -12.55 8.17
C SER A 110 7.29 -13.22 8.40
N PHE A 111 8.35 -12.42 8.58
CA PHE A 111 9.66 -12.95 8.98
C PHE A 111 9.69 -13.50 10.42
N GLU A 112 8.73 -13.11 11.27
CA GLU A 112 8.54 -13.72 12.59
C GLU A 112 7.90 -15.12 12.50
N GLY A 113 7.50 -15.58 11.31
CA GLY A 113 6.86 -16.88 11.12
C GLY A 113 5.48 -16.97 11.75
N PRO A 114 4.95 -18.20 12.00
CA PRO A 114 3.61 -18.39 12.57
C PRO A 114 3.43 -17.74 13.95
N HIS A 115 4.50 -17.61 14.72
CA HIS A 115 4.44 -17.06 16.08
C HIS A 115 4.10 -15.56 16.10
N GLY A 116 4.46 -14.81 15.06
CA GLY A 116 4.20 -13.38 14.94
C GLY A 116 2.74 -13.03 14.60
N VAL A 117 1.95 -13.97 14.10
CA VAL A 117 0.59 -13.71 13.60
C VAL A 117 -0.30 -13.03 14.63
N VAL A 118 -0.29 -13.50 15.89
CA VAL A 118 -1.12 -12.91 16.96
C VAL A 118 -0.68 -11.48 17.29
N LYS A 119 0.64 -11.21 17.28
CA LYS A 119 1.19 -9.85 17.46
C LYS A 119 0.74 -8.95 16.35
N PHE A 120 0.85 -9.43 15.10
CA PHE A 120 0.40 -8.71 13.90
C PHE A 120 -1.09 -8.38 13.94
N GLU A 121 -1.96 -9.36 14.26
CA GLU A 121 -3.41 -9.13 14.37
C GLU A 121 -3.73 -8.05 15.41
N LYS A 122 -3.13 -8.11 16.60
CA LYS A 122 -3.30 -7.07 17.63
C LYS A 122 -2.81 -5.69 17.16
N GLY A 123 -1.67 -5.65 16.45
CA GLY A 123 -1.12 -4.42 15.91
C GLY A 123 -2.02 -3.80 14.83
N LEU A 124 -2.51 -4.63 13.90
CA LEU A 124 -3.43 -4.17 12.85
C LEU A 124 -4.76 -3.68 13.44
N GLU A 125 -5.33 -4.41 14.42
CA GLU A 125 -6.54 -3.98 15.13
C GLU A 125 -6.31 -2.63 15.85
N LYS A 126 -5.16 -2.46 16.54
CA LYS A 126 -4.78 -1.19 17.18
C LYS A 126 -4.68 -0.06 16.16
N LEU A 127 -4.06 -0.32 14.99
CA LEU A 127 -3.93 0.67 13.92
C LEU A 127 -5.30 1.09 13.37
N LEU A 128 -6.17 0.13 13.08
CA LEU A 128 -7.53 0.39 12.62
C LEU A 128 -8.33 1.23 13.63
N ASP A 129 -8.18 0.95 14.93
CA ASP A 129 -8.85 1.72 15.98
C ASP A 129 -8.31 3.14 16.08
N ALA A 130 -6.99 3.33 15.97
CA ALA A 130 -6.36 4.64 16.02
C ALA A 130 -6.71 5.52 14.79
N LEU A 131 -7.08 4.91 13.67
CA LEU A 131 -7.48 5.63 12.45
C LEU A 131 -8.99 5.96 12.39
N LYS A 132 -9.81 5.47 13.32
CA LYS A 132 -11.25 5.78 13.38
C LYS A 132 -11.59 7.28 13.33
N PRO A 133 -10.81 8.19 13.95
CA PRO A 133 -11.11 9.62 13.89
C PRO A 133 -11.15 10.21 12.47
N ALA A 134 -10.49 9.56 11.48
CA ALA A 134 -10.57 9.97 10.08
C ALA A 134 -11.96 9.77 9.47
N ASN A 135 -12.79 8.88 10.03
CA ASN A 135 -14.05 8.42 9.44
C ASN A 135 -13.89 7.99 7.96
N ALA A 136 -12.75 7.41 7.64
CA ALA A 136 -12.38 6.99 6.29
C ALA A 136 -12.83 5.55 6.02
N ARG A 137 -13.16 5.26 4.77
CA ARG A 137 -13.31 3.89 4.29
C ARG A 137 -11.94 3.24 4.22
N ILE A 138 -11.82 2.02 4.72
CA ILE A 138 -10.54 1.31 4.79
C ILE A 138 -10.56 0.11 3.84
N VAL A 139 -9.48 -0.07 3.10
CA VAL A 139 -9.21 -1.24 2.27
C VAL A 139 -7.94 -1.90 2.78
N LEU A 140 -8.02 -3.16 3.17
CA LEU A 140 -6.85 -3.96 3.48
C LEU A 140 -6.36 -4.64 2.20
N ILE A 141 -5.06 -4.56 1.94
CA ILE A 141 -4.42 -5.14 0.75
C ILE A 141 -3.34 -6.09 1.24
N SER A 142 -3.42 -7.38 0.86
CA SER A 142 -2.33 -8.31 1.18
C SER A 142 -1.08 -7.96 0.38
N PRO A 143 0.13 -8.24 0.91
CA PRO A 143 1.36 -8.08 0.13
C PRO A 143 1.42 -9.07 -1.06
N THR A 144 2.40 -8.85 -1.95
CA THR A 144 2.72 -9.81 -3.02
C THR A 144 3.51 -11.00 -2.46
N PRO A 145 3.42 -12.20 -3.10
CA PRO A 145 4.22 -13.35 -2.68
C PRO A 145 5.71 -13.14 -2.93
N PHE A 146 6.55 -13.87 -2.20
CA PHE A 146 7.97 -13.99 -2.51
C PHE A 146 8.16 -14.77 -3.82
N GLU A 147 9.01 -14.25 -4.70
CA GLU A 147 9.36 -14.86 -5.97
C GLU A 147 10.62 -15.73 -5.83
N LYS A 148 10.67 -16.84 -6.56
CA LYS A 148 11.87 -17.67 -6.64
C LYS A 148 13.02 -16.89 -7.29
N SER A 149 14.16 -16.86 -6.62
CA SER A 149 15.37 -16.21 -7.11
C SER A 149 16.54 -17.18 -7.05
N PRO A 150 17.42 -17.26 -8.08
CA PRO A 150 18.54 -18.19 -8.09
C PRO A 150 19.51 -18.00 -6.90
N ALA A 151 19.61 -16.81 -6.37
CA ALA A 151 20.51 -16.46 -5.28
C ALA A 151 19.92 -16.71 -3.88
N LEU A 152 18.64 -17.13 -3.80
CA LEU A 152 17.93 -17.25 -2.51
C LEU A 152 17.38 -18.68 -2.35
N PRO A 153 17.16 -19.12 -1.11
CA PRO A 153 16.45 -20.35 -0.81
C PRO A 153 15.06 -20.35 -1.47
N ASP A 154 14.50 -21.54 -1.68
CA ASP A 154 13.15 -21.71 -2.21
C ASP A 154 12.13 -20.90 -1.34
N PRO A 155 11.26 -20.08 -1.94
CA PRO A 155 10.37 -19.21 -1.19
C PRO A 155 9.13 -19.90 -0.61
N THR A 156 8.95 -21.21 -0.81
CA THR A 156 7.72 -21.93 -0.40
C THR A 156 7.40 -21.71 1.07
N ALA A 157 8.34 -21.99 1.98
CA ALA A 157 8.11 -21.83 3.41
C ALA A 157 7.86 -20.36 3.81
N ARG A 158 8.48 -19.40 3.11
CA ARG A 158 8.21 -17.97 3.32
C ARG A 158 6.83 -17.58 2.85
N ASN A 159 6.38 -18.11 1.73
CA ASN A 159 5.03 -17.86 1.21
C ASN A 159 3.95 -18.53 2.08
N GLU A 160 4.21 -19.71 2.63
CA GLU A 160 3.34 -20.33 3.64
C GLU A 160 3.20 -19.41 4.88
N SER A 161 4.32 -18.92 5.41
CA SER A 161 4.30 -17.96 6.51
C SER A 161 3.52 -16.69 6.14
N LEU A 162 3.86 -16.04 5.01
CA LEU A 162 3.18 -14.83 4.53
C LEU A 162 1.67 -15.05 4.34
N GLY A 163 1.27 -16.26 3.89
CA GLY A 163 -0.12 -16.67 3.77
C GLY A 163 -0.91 -16.57 5.09
N LEU A 164 -0.27 -16.86 6.23
CA LEU A 164 -0.91 -16.72 7.55
C LEU A 164 -1.25 -15.26 7.87
N TYR A 165 -0.39 -14.31 7.50
CA TYR A 165 -0.60 -12.87 7.69
C TYR A 165 -1.66 -12.33 6.72
N ARG A 166 -1.66 -12.77 5.45
CA ARG A 166 -2.75 -12.50 4.51
C ARG A 166 -4.09 -12.97 5.06
N ASP A 167 -4.15 -14.18 5.60
CA ASP A 167 -5.39 -14.75 6.15
C ASP A 167 -5.83 -14.02 7.42
N ALA A 168 -4.88 -13.56 8.25
CA ALA A 168 -5.16 -12.69 9.38
C ALA A 168 -5.80 -11.37 8.94
N MET A 169 -5.25 -10.71 7.91
CA MET A 169 -5.85 -9.51 7.32
C MET A 169 -7.25 -9.76 6.81
N ARG A 170 -7.48 -10.88 6.11
CA ARG A 170 -8.80 -11.26 5.60
C ARG A 170 -9.81 -11.47 6.74
N ARG A 171 -9.41 -12.17 7.82
CA ARG A 171 -10.27 -12.35 9.02
C ARG A 171 -10.66 -11.02 9.63
N ILE A 172 -9.71 -10.10 9.78
CA ILE A 172 -9.96 -8.75 10.33
C ILE A 172 -10.88 -7.96 9.41
N ALA A 173 -10.64 -7.99 8.09
CA ALA A 173 -11.49 -7.34 7.11
C ALA A 173 -12.95 -7.84 7.20
N THR A 174 -13.14 -9.16 7.23
CA THR A 174 -14.46 -9.77 7.38
C THR A 174 -15.13 -9.37 8.70
N LYS A 175 -14.40 -9.47 9.82
CA LYS A 175 -14.92 -9.12 11.18
C LYS A 175 -15.37 -7.66 11.26
N ARG A 176 -14.64 -6.75 10.59
CA ARG A 176 -14.89 -5.30 10.63
C ARG A 176 -15.69 -4.78 9.43
N ASN A 177 -16.14 -5.66 8.54
CA ASN A 177 -16.83 -5.30 7.29
C ASN A 177 -16.02 -4.30 6.45
N LEU A 178 -14.72 -4.55 6.29
CA LEU A 178 -13.81 -3.77 5.45
C LEU A 178 -13.60 -4.46 4.11
N ALA A 179 -13.32 -3.68 3.08
CA ALA A 179 -12.88 -4.23 1.79
C ALA A 179 -11.50 -4.90 1.94
N PHE A 180 -11.28 -5.99 1.19
CA PHE A 180 -10.03 -6.73 1.17
C PHE A 180 -9.62 -7.07 -0.26
N VAL A 181 -8.38 -6.72 -0.60
CA VAL A 181 -7.74 -7.08 -1.87
C VAL A 181 -6.69 -8.14 -1.61
N ASP A 182 -6.93 -9.36 -2.09
CA ASP A 182 -5.97 -10.46 -1.99
C ASP A 182 -4.94 -10.39 -3.12
N LEU A 183 -4.02 -9.43 -3.03
CA LEU A 183 -2.98 -9.24 -4.04
C LEU A 183 -2.02 -10.43 -4.10
N MET A 184 -1.77 -11.12 -2.97
CA MET A 184 -0.96 -12.33 -2.92
C MET A 184 -1.54 -13.43 -3.79
N SER A 185 -2.81 -13.78 -3.59
CA SER A 185 -3.46 -14.84 -4.36
C SER A 185 -3.61 -14.46 -5.83
N ARG A 186 -3.94 -13.22 -6.13
CA ARG A 186 -4.05 -12.72 -7.51
C ARG A 186 -2.71 -12.78 -8.23
N THR A 187 -1.61 -12.34 -7.59
CA THR A 187 -0.26 -12.43 -8.17
C THR A 187 0.18 -13.88 -8.37
N THR A 188 -0.12 -14.77 -7.42
CA THR A 188 0.17 -16.19 -7.55
C THR A 188 -0.62 -16.83 -8.69
N ALA A 189 -1.90 -16.50 -8.84
CA ALA A 189 -2.76 -17.02 -9.91
C ALA A 189 -2.38 -16.50 -11.30
N TYR A 190 -1.90 -15.25 -11.40
CA TYR A 190 -1.35 -14.69 -12.62
C TYR A 190 -0.10 -15.46 -13.07
N GLY A 191 0.67 -15.95 -12.11
CA GLY A 191 1.88 -16.74 -12.32
C GLY A 191 3.11 -15.88 -12.65
N PHE A 192 4.26 -16.39 -12.27
CA PHE A 192 5.54 -15.77 -12.61
C PHE A 192 5.96 -16.26 -14.00
N LYS A 193 5.96 -15.36 -14.99
CA LYS A 193 6.44 -15.69 -16.35
C LYS A 193 7.95 -15.95 -16.29
N PRO A 194 8.46 -17.04 -16.88
CA PRO A 194 9.88 -17.41 -16.78
C PRO A 194 10.85 -16.30 -17.22
N ASP A 195 10.44 -15.51 -18.21
CA ASP A 195 11.26 -14.47 -18.83
C ASP A 195 11.08 -13.08 -18.19
N ILE A 196 10.15 -12.92 -17.25
CA ILE A 196 9.87 -11.65 -16.59
C ILE A 196 10.00 -11.81 -15.08
N ARG A 197 11.03 -11.21 -14.52
CA ARG A 197 11.22 -11.16 -13.08
C ARG A 197 10.37 -10.03 -12.49
N LEU A 198 9.44 -10.39 -11.60
CA LEU A 198 8.63 -9.41 -10.88
C LEU A 198 9.41 -8.73 -9.76
N THR A 199 10.47 -9.36 -9.25
CA THR A 199 11.25 -8.85 -8.13
C THR A 199 12.75 -8.77 -8.44
N GLU A 200 13.46 -7.84 -7.79
CA GLU A 200 14.92 -7.72 -7.86
C GLU A 200 15.62 -8.85 -7.10
N ASN A 201 15.07 -9.21 -5.95
CA ASN A 201 15.68 -10.06 -4.94
C ASN A 201 14.69 -11.06 -4.30
N GLY A 202 13.68 -11.48 -5.03
CA GLY A 202 12.63 -12.38 -4.54
C GLY A 202 11.55 -11.69 -3.68
N LEU A 203 11.71 -10.39 -3.36
CA LEU A 203 10.79 -9.64 -2.48
C LEU A 203 10.38 -8.28 -3.07
N HIS A 204 11.35 -7.47 -3.45
CA HIS A 204 11.09 -6.10 -3.90
C HIS A 204 10.73 -6.08 -5.37
N LEU A 205 9.53 -5.60 -5.69
CA LEU A 205 9.08 -5.50 -7.07
C LEU A 205 10.03 -4.64 -7.92
N THR A 206 10.29 -5.11 -9.13
CA THR A 206 10.90 -4.34 -10.21
C THR A 206 9.87 -3.38 -10.82
N GLU A 207 10.30 -2.58 -11.78
CA GLU A 207 9.39 -1.78 -12.61
C GLU A 207 8.34 -2.67 -13.28
N ALA A 208 8.75 -3.79 -13.90
CA ALA A 208 7.84 -4.77 -14.49
C ALA A 208 6.90 -5.38 -13.43
N GLY A 209 7.41 -5.62 -12.21
CA GLY A 209 6.61 -6.12 -11.09
C GLY A 209 5.48 -5.16 -10.72
N TYR A 210 5.75 -3.85 -10.61
CA TYR A 210 4.70 -2.86 -10.34
C TYR A 210 3.72 -2.72 -11.50
N LEU A 211 4.20 -2.71 -12.75
CA LEU A 211 3.36 -2.67 -13.93
C LEU A 211 2.38 -3.86 -13.95
N LEU A 212 2.88 -5.08 -13.80
CA LEU A 212 2.07 -6.29 -13.90
C LEU A 212 1.15 -6.54 -12.70
N THR A 213 1.47 -6.00 -11.52
CA THR A 213 0.61 -6.11 -10.34
C THR A 213 -0.44 -4.98 -10.26
N ALA A 214 -0.26 -3.88 -10.99
CA ALA A 214 -1.19 -2.75 -10.96
C ALA A 214 -2.65 -3.14 -11.29
N PRO A 215 -2.92 -3.86 -12.40
CA PRO A 215 -4.28 -4.31 -12.69
C PRO A 215 -4.80 -5.34 -11.67
N LEU A 216 -3.92 -6.10 -11.02
CA LEU A 216 -4.31 -7.08 -10.00
C LEU A 216 -4.85 -6.41 -8.72
N LEU A 217 -4.56 -5.14 -8.48
CA LEU A 217 -5.21 -4.36 -7.42
C LEU A 217 -6.69 -4.12 -7.69
N LEU A 218 -7.07 -4.01 -8.96
CA LEU A 218 -8.38 -3.58 -9.42
C LEU A 218 -9.29 -4.75 -9.78
N ALA A 219 -8.73 -5.85 -10.28
CA ALA A 219 -9.47 -6.99 -10.79
C ALA A 219 -9.79 -8.00 -9.69
N GLU A 220 -11.05 -8.43 -9.60
CA GLU A 220 -11.45 -9.59 -8.81
C GLU A 220 -10.95 -10.90 -9.43
N ASP A 221 -10.94 -10.99 -10.76
CA ASP A 221 -10.38 -12.12 -11.53
C ASP A 221 -9.11 -11.67 -12.28
N PRO A 222 -7.94 -12.26 -11.99
CA PRO A 222 -6.69 -11.98 -12.68
C PRO A 222 -6.76 -12.21 -14.20
N LYS A 223 -7.69 -13.05 -14.67
CA LYS A 223 -7.90 -13.33 -16.10
C LYS A 223 -8.57 -12.18 -16.84
N ASN A 224 -9.26 -11.29 -16.12
CA ASN A 224 -9.94 -10.10 -16.67
C ASN A 224 -9.06 -8.85 -16.68
N VAL A 225 -7.76 -9.01 -16.48
CA VAL A 225 -6.78 -7.93 -16.50
C VAL A 225 -6.53 -7.50 -17.96
N GLY A 226 -7.54 -6.90 -18.56
CA GLY A 226 -7.44 -6.29 -19.88
C GLY A 226 -6.57 -5.02 -19.87
N LEU A 227 -6.03 -4.63 -21.01
CA LEU A 227 -5.26 -3.41 -21.32
C LEU A 227 -3.80 -3.38 -20.87
N TRP A 228 -3.39 -4.05 -19.77
CA TRP A 228 -2.02 -3.94 -19.23
C TRP A 228 -1.28 -5.28 -19.20
N ALA A 229 -1.98 -6.39 -19.31
CA ALA A 229 -1.47 -7.71 -18.92
C ALA A 229 -0.40 -8.29 -19.86
N ASP A 230 -0.32 -7.84 -21.11
CA ASP A 230 0.59 -8.40 -22.12
C ASP A 230 1.69 -7.44 -22.57
N THR A 231 1.74 -6.21 -22.06
CA THR A 231 2.73 -5.22 -22.45
C THR A 231 3.65 -4.88 -21.30
N VAL A 232 4.95 -5.03 -21.49
CA VAL A 232 6.00 -4.61 -20.54
C VAL A 232 6.27 -3.12 -20.64
N VAL A 233 5.59 -2.41 -21.55
CA VAL A 233 5.77 -0.98 -21.82
C VAL A 233 4.41 -0.33 -22.01
N LEU A 234 4.17 0.78 -21.31
CA LEU A 234 2.98 1.59 -21.52
C LEU A 234 3.05 2.38 -22.83
N ALA A 235 1.89 2.56 -23.49
CA ALA A 235 1.78 3.52 -24.60
C ALA A 235 2.11 4.94 -24.11
N GLU A 236 2.71 5.76 -25.00
CA GLU A 236 3.24 7.09 -24.62
C GLU A 236 2.25 7.99 -23.86
N PRO A 237 0.95 8.07 -24.18
CA PRO A 237 0.03 8.88 -23.39
C PRO A 237 -0.14 8.41 -21.94
N LEU A 238 -0.12 7.10 -21.70
CA LEU A 238 -0.20 6.51 -20.37
C LEU A 238 1.11 6.70 -19.61
N GLU A 239 2.23 6.54 -20.30
CA GLU A 239 3.56 6.77 -19.73
C GLU A 239 3.75 8.23 -19.32
N LYS A 240 3.22 9.19 -20.09
CA LYS A 240 3.24 10.61 -19.73
C LYS A 240 2.44 10.86 -18.44
N LEU A 241 1.26 10.23 -18.29
CA LEU A 241 0.47 10.30 -17.05
C LEU A 241 1.26 9.71 -15.86
N ARG A 242 1.87 8.54 -16.04
CA ARG A 242 2.66 7.90 -14.99
C ARG A 242 3.83 8.77 -14.55
N ARG A 243 4.56 9.38 -15.48
CA ARG A 243 5.66 10.31 -15.15
C ARG A 243 5.18 11.52 -14.36
N ALA A 244 4.02 12.08 -14.67
CA ALA A 244 3.41 13.15 -13.88
C ALA A 244 3.05 12.67 -12.46
N VAL A 245 2.55 11.45 -12.30
CA VAL A 245 2.29 10.82 -11.00
C VAL A 245 3.58 10.69 -10.19
N ILE A 246 4.68 10.19 -10.80
CA ILE A 246 5.99 10.08 -10.14
C ILE A 246 6.49 11.44 -9.67
N ALA A 247 6.46 12.46 -10.54
CA ALA A 247 6.89 13.81 -10.20
C ALA A 247 6.09 14.40 -9.03
N LYS A 248 4.76 14.22 -9.01
CA LYS A 248 3.90 14.60 -7.88
C LYS A 248 4.28 13.83 -6.60
N ASN A 249 4.56 12.53 -6.71
CA ASN A 249 4.93 11.71 -5.55
C ASN A 249 6.27 12.13 -4.95
N GLU A 250 7.26 12.54 -5.76
CA GLU A 250 8.53 13.06 -5.30
C GLU A 250 8.35 14.37 -4.52
N LEU A 251 7.56 15.32 -5.06
CA LEU A 251 7.24 16.57 -4.37
C LEU A 251 6.56 16.29 -3.03
N PHE A 252 5.57 15.40 -3.00
CA PHE A 252 4.88 15.05 -1.77
C PHE A 252 5.79 14.33 -0.78
N PHE A 253 6.69 13.47 -1.24
CA PHE A 253 7.66 12.80 -0.37
C PHE A 253 8.52 13.83 0.38
N HIS A 254 9.08 14.81 -0.32
CA HIS A 254 9.86 15.89 0.32
C HIS A 254 9.02 16.74 1.27
N ARG A 255 7.73 16.90 1.01
CA ARG A 255 6.79 17.63 1.87
C ARG A 255 6.59 16.96 3.22
N TRP A 256 6.36 15.66 3.25
CA TRP A 256 6.01 14.96 4.49
C TRP A 256 7.18 14.27 5.18
N ARG A 257 8.24 13.97 4.43
CA ARG A 257 9.44 13.28 4.92
C ARG A 257 10.70 13.92 4.35
N PRO A 258 11.02 15.17 4.72
CA PRO A 258 12.23 15.85 4.23
C PRO A 258 13.47 15.09 4.67
N GLN A 259 14.45 14.92 3.77
CA GLN A 259 15.66 14.12 4.03
C GLN A 259 16.57 14.76 5.09
N ASN A 260 16.53 16.10 5.22
CA ASN A 260 17.30 16.85 6.21
C ASN A 260 16.55 17.07 7.54
N GLU A 261 15.65 16.16 7.89
CA GLU A 261 14.78 16.27 9.06
C GLU A 261 15.51 16.54 10.36
N THR A 262 16.70 15.98 10.55
CA THR A 262 17.56 16.22 11.72
C THR A 262 17.88 17.69 11.91
N TYR A 263 18.09 18.40 10.79
CA TYR A 263 18.41 19.83 10.79
C TYR A 263 17.17 20.72 10.88
N LEU A 264 16.03 20.26 10.38
CA LEU A 264 14.79 21.02 10.41
C LEU A 264 14.06 20.89 11.76
N PHE A 265 13.93 19.68 12.27
CA PHE A 265 13.06 19.35 13.41
C PHE A 265 13.78 18.61 14.54
N GLY A 266 14.95 18.02 14.27
CA GLY A 266 15.69 17.18 15.21
C GLY A 266 16.66 17.94 16.10
N PHE A 267 17.65 17.23 16.64
CA PHE A 267 18.62 17.79 17.60
C PHE A 267 19.59 18.82 16.98
N ARG A 268 19.68 18.89 15.64
CA ARG A 268 20.47 19.93 14.93
C ARG A 268 19.63 21.08 14.39
N LYS A 269 18.39 21.25 14.86
CA LYS A 269 17.50 22.35 14.44
C LYS A 269 18.05 23.77 14.67
N HIS A 270 19.04 23.93 15.55
CA HIS A 270 19.72 25.19 15.76
C HIS A 270 20.53 25.64 14.53
N GLU A 271 20.84 24.73 13.60
CA GLU A 271 21.60 25.04 12.38
C GLU A 271 20.66 25.49 11.23
N GLN A 272 19.58 24.76 10.99
CA GLN A 272 18.71 24.99 9.82
C GLN A 272 17.20 24.98 10.18
N GLY A 273 16.83 24.99 11.44
CA GLY A 273 15.42 24.92 11.84
C GLY A 273 14.56 26.08 11.36
N GLN A 274 15.17 27.25 11.05
CA GLN A 274 14.47 28.39 10.43
C GLN A 274 13.91 28.05 9.04
N ASN A 275 14.47 27.04 8.34
CA ASN A 275 14.04 26.60 7.01
C ASN A 275 12.84 25.63 7.09
N ALA A 276 12.45 25.20 8.28
CA ALA A 276 11.33 24.25 8.45
C ALA A 276 10.00 24.78 7.85
N LYS A 277 9.82 26.11 7.81
CA LYS A 277 8.67 26.75 7.16
C LYS A 277 8.61 26.52 5.64
N GLU A 278 9.77 26.36 5.01
CA GLU A 278 9.88 26.15 3.55
C GLU A 278 9.31 24.81 3.11
N VAL A 279 9.24 23.83 4.03
CA VAL A 279 8.65 22.51 3.74
C VAL A 279 7.19 22.65 3.28
N SER A 280 6.44 23.64 3.76
CA SER A 280 5.06 23.91 3.34
C SER A 280 4.95 24.44 1.91
N GLU A 281 6.05 24.98 1.32
CA GLU A 281 6.07 25.49 -0.04
C GLU A 281 5.93 24.37 -1.09
N PHE A 282 6.12 23.11 -0.68
CA PHE A 282 5.78 21.96 -1.53
C PHE A 282 4.27 21.80 -1.77
N ASP A 283 3.40 22.29 -0.87
CA ASP A 283 1.95 22.11 -0.99
C ASP A 283 1.39 22.69 -2.31
N PRO A 284 1.68 23.93 -2.73
CA PRO A 284 1.25 24.45 -4.02
C PRO A 284 1.89 23.74 -5.22
N LEU A 285 3.12 23.22 -5.09
CA LEU A 285 3.76 22.45 -6.15
C LEU A 285 3.07 21.11 -6.37
N VAL A 286 2.71 20.41 -5.28
CA VAL A 286 1.94 19.17 -5.33
C VAL A 286 0.56 19.42 -5.95
N ALA A 287 -0.13 20.49 -5.55
CA ALA A 287 -1.44 20.84 -6.11
C ALA A 287 -1.37 21.11 -7.63
N LYS A 288 -0.34 21.84 -8.09
CA LYS A 288 -0.12 22.07 -9.52
C LYS A 288 0.14 20.78 -10.29
N ALA A 289 0.93 19.86 -9.72
CA ALA A 289 1.18 18.56 -10.36
C ALA A 289 -0.11 17.71 -10.43
N GLU A 290 -1.00 17.81 -9.45
CA GLU A 290 -2.32 17.14 -9.51
C GLU A 290 -3.23 17.73 -10.59
N GLU A 291 -3.18 19.04 -10.84
CA GLU A 291 -3.90 19.65 -11.95
C GLU A 291 -3.40 19.14 -13.31
N GLU A 292 -2.08 18.99 -13.47
CA GLU A 292 -1.50 18.39 -14.67
C GLU A 292 -1.95 16.95 -14.88
N ILE A 293 -1.94 16.12 -13.81
CA ILE A 293 -2.45 14.75 -13.82
C ILE A 293 -3.91 14.72 -14.28
N ASP A 294 -4.76 15.60 -13.76
CA ASP A 294 -6.17 15.67 -14.15
C ASP A 294 -6.35 16.06 -15.64
N GLN A 295 -5.52 16.97 -16.15
CA GLN A 295 -5.51 17.35 -17.58
C GLN A 295 -5.11 16.16 -18.46
N LEU A 296 -4.03 15.46 -18.10
CA LEU A 296 -3.57 14.28 -18.83
C LEU A 296 -4.63 13.17 -18.85
N ARG A 297 -5.29 12.91 -17.73
CA ARG A 297 -6.40 11.94 -17.65
C ARG A 297 -7.58 12.29 -18.53
N LYS A 298 -7.94 13.59 -18.63
CA LYS A 298 -9.01 14.05 -19.50
C LYS A 298 -8.66 13.88 -20.98
N ALA A 299 -7.39 14.01 -21.35
CA ALA A 299 -6.90 13.82 -22.71
C ALA A 299 -6.84 12.34 -23.15
N LEU A 300 -6.96 11.39 -22.22
CA LEU A 300 -6.99 9.95 -22.49
C LEU A 300 -8.42 9.40 -22.74
N LYS A 301 -9.44 10.24 -22.59
CA LYS A 301 -10.85 9.92 -22.92
C LYS A 301 -11.14 10.18 -24.39
#